data_d0bef4717e0a4bc54075c070775c3646
#
_entry.id   d0bef4717e0a4bc54075c070775c3646
#
_cell.length_a   1.000
_cell.length_b   1.000
_cell.length_c   1.000
_cell.angle_alpha   90.00
_cell.angle_beta   90.00
_cell.angle_gamma   90.00
#
_symmetry.space_group_name_H-M   'P 1'
#
loop_
_entity.id
_entity.type
_entity.pdbx_description
1 polymer ?
#
loop_
_entity_poly.entity_id
_entity_poly.type
_entity_poly.pdbx_seq_one_letter_code
_entity_poly.pdbx_strand_id
1 'polypeptide(L)'
;MRPLVFAHRGFSSKAPENTMAAFRLGWESGADGVECDVHLTADGEIACIHDYDTGRVADRKLIVAESNWRELASLDVGGWKASKWSGEPVPTLRALLAAIPENTVLVIELKCGPEVVAPLAEVIDESRRDQDSLVVISFMEDSLIELKRVRPNLRSYWLSDLDVQKDGSVKPSIEEILGTLDRLGVDGFGGQSGEGINQSLVDALKAKGYALNVWTVDHAEEARRMKRIGVSSVTSNNPRATMDALEG
;
A
#
# COMPACT_ATOMS: atom_id res chain seq x y z
N MET A 1 8.09 20.13 7.60
CA MET A 1 7.28 19.62 6.46
C MET A 1 6.42 18.49 7.03
N ARG A 2 5.12 18.38 6.64
CA ARG A 2 4.30 17.23 7.04
C ARG A 2 4.69 15.98 6.25
N PRO A 3 4.49 14.77 6.79
CA PRO A 3 4.56 13.55 6.00
C PRO A 3 3.52 13.54 4.89
N LEU A 4 3.77 12.80 3.80
CA LEU A 4 2.75 12.51 2.80
C LEU A 4 1.67 11.61 3.42
N VAL A 5 0.42 11.77 2.98
CA VAL A 5 -0.71 10.96 3.45
C VAL A 5 -1.26 10.13 2.30
N PHE A 6 -1.22 8.80 2.46
CA PHE A 6 -1.78 7.86 1.50
C PHE A 6 -3.09 7.25 2.03
N ALA A 7 -4.10 7.21 1.17
CA ALA A 7 -5.39 6.61 1.51
C ALA A 7 -5.29 5.08 1.41
N HIS A 8 -5.33 4.38 2.56
CA HIS A 8 -5.18 2.92 2.68
C HIS A 8 -6.35 2.19 2.03
N ARG A 9 -6.08 1.46 0.95
CA ARG A 9 -7.09 0.80 0.10
C ARG A 9 -8.15 1.79 -0.40
N GLY A 10 -7.73 3.04 -0.69
CA GLY A 10 -8.59 4.19 -0.87
C GLY A 10 -9.10 4.77 0.46
N PHE A 11 -10.20 5.54 0.45
CA PHE A 11 -10.83 6.05 1.66
C PHE A 11 -11.65 4.95 2.33
N SER A 12 -10.99 3.90 2.79
CA SER A 12 -11.61 2.64 3.22
C SER A 12 -12.49 2.76 4.47
N SER A 13 -12.32 3.80 5.30
CA SER A 13 -13.26 4.06 6.39
C SER A 13 -14.65 4.52 5.89
N LYS A 14 -14.76 5.10 4.68
CA LYS A 14 -16.01 5.60 4.09
C LYS A 14 -16.59 4.76 2.97
N ALA A 15 -15.76 4.10 2.18
CA ALA A 15 -16.15 3.26 1.06
C ALA A 15 -15.58 1.84 1.21
N PRO A 16 -16.05 0.85 0.45
CA PRO A 16 -15.46 -0.50 0.49
C PRO A 16 -14.02 -0.46 0.00
N GLU A 17 -13.13 -1.07 0.77
CA GLU A 17 -11.69 -1.12 0.49
C GLU A 17 -11.37 -1.66 -0.90
N ASN A 18 -10.28 -1.19 -1.51
CA ASN A 18 -9.80 -1.63 -2.81
C ASN A 18 -10.84 -1.55 -3.94
N THR A 19 -11.80 -0.61 -3.88
CA THR A 19 -12.76 -0.34 -4.95
C THR A 19 -12.50 1.00 -5.61
N MET A 20 -12.99 1.17 -6.85
CA MET A 20 -12.90 2.47 -7.54
C MET A 20 -13.60 3.59 -6.76
N ALA A 21 -14.69 3.28 -6.04
CA ALA A 21 -15.36 4.22 -5.15
C ALA A 21 -14.44 4.71 -4.02
N ALA A 22 -13.73 3.78 -3.34
CA ALA A 22 -12.79 4.14 -2.27
C ALA A 22 -11.59 4.92 -2.80
N PHE A 23 -11.02 4.53 -3.94
CA PHE A 23 -9.91 5.23 -4.55
C PHE A 23 -10.28 6.67 -4.94
N ARG A 24 -11.43 6.87 -5.60
CA ARG A 24 -11.93 8.21 -5.94
C ARG A 24 -12.10 9.09 -4.72
N LEU A 25 -12.76 8.60 -3.68
CA LEU A 25 -12.88 9.33 -2.43
C LEU A 25 -11.52 9.62 -1.79
N GLY A 26 -10.53 8.73 -1.96
CA GLY A 26 -9.16 8.91 -1.49
C GLY A 26 -8.53 10.16 -2.08
N TRP A 27 -8.41 10.25 -3.40
CA TRP A 27 -7.79 11.44 -4.02
C TRP A 27 -8.67 12.69 -3.96
N GLU A 28 -10.01 12.57 -4.01
CA GLU A 28 -10.94 13.70 -3.81
C GLU A 28 -10.88 14.29 -2.40
N SER A 29 -10.44 13.52 -1.39
CA SER A 29 -10.21 14.01 -0.03
C SER A 29 -9.01 14.95 0.09
N GLY A 30 -8.16 15.03 -0.96
CA GLY A 30 -6.91 15.78 -0.97
C GLY A 30 -5.70 14.99 -0.46
N ALA A 31 -5.81 13.67 -0.32
CA ALA A 31 -4.67 12.81 0.01
C ALA A 31 -3.56 12.93 -1.06
N ASP A 32 -2.31 12.85 -0.63
CA ASP A 32 -1.14 12.93 -1.53
C ASP A 32 -1.04 11.71 -2.46
N GLY A 33 -1.70 10.60 -2.06
CA GLY A 33 -1.76 9.38 -2.85
C GLY A 33 -2.83 8.42 -2.35
N VAL A 34 -2.98 7.32 -3.07
CA VAL A 34 -3.79 6.18 -2.66
C VAL A 34 -2.92 4.92 -2.63
N GLU A 35 -3.28 4.02 -1.77
CA GLU A 35 -2.64 2.71 -1.67
C GLU A 35 -3.66 1.64 -2.07
N CYS A 36 -3.18 0.58 -2.74
CA CYS A 36 -3.96 -0.59 -3.12
C CYS A 36 -3.17 -1.87 -2.93
N ASP A 37 -3.87 -2.94 -2.54
CA ASP A 37 -3.34 -4.31 -2.52
C ASP A 37 -3.61 -5.00 -3.85
N VAL A 38 -2.66 -5.80 -4.35
CA VAL A 38 -2.85 -6.52 -5.62
C VAL A 38 -2.50 -7.99 -5.53
N HIS A 39 -3.30 -8.81 -6.23
CA HIS A 39 -3.06 -10.23 -6.50
C HIS A 39 -3.12 -10.51 -8.00
N LEU A 40 -2.37 -11.55 -8.42
CA LEU A 40 -2.42 -12.07 -9.79
C LEU A 40 -3.55 -13.11 -9.90
N THR A 41 -4.39 -13.00 -10.95
CA THR A 41 -5.43 -13.98 -11.27
C THR A 41 -4.88 -15.16 -12.07
N ALA A 42 -5.67 -16.24 -12.21
CA ALA A 42 -5.29 -17.41 -13.00
C ALA A 42 -5.01 -17.12 -14.48
N ASP A 43 -5.67 -16.10 -15.04
CA ASP A 43 -5.51 -15.67 -16.43
C ASP A 43 -4.56 -14.46 -16.60
N GLY A 44 -3.81 -14.10 -15.53
CA GLY A 44 -2.73 -13.11 -15.60
C GLY A 44 -3.16 -11.66 -15.43
N GLU A 45 -4.41 -11.37 -15.06
CA GLU A 45 -4.83 -10.00 -14.72
C GLU A 45 -4.43 -9.65 -13.29
N ILE A 46 -4.21 -8.37 -13.00
CA ILE A 46 -3.86 -7.88 -11.67
C ILE A 46 -5.10 -7.27 -11.01
N ALA A 47 -5.67 -7.99 -10.04
CA ALA A 47 -6.86 -7.62 -9.29
C ALA A 47 -6.51 -6.82 -8.04
N CYS A 48 -7.24 -5.73 -7.76
CA CYS A 48 -7.10 -4.96 -6.53
C CYS A 48 -7.96 -5.58 -5.43
N ILE A 49 -7.33 -6.35 -4.55
CA ILE A 49 -7.96 -7.02 -3.40
C ILE A 49 -6.89 -7.38 -2.36
N HIS A 50 -7.23 -7.30 -1.06
CA HIS A 50 -6.26 -7.55 0.01
C HIS A 50 -6.01 -9.01 0.29
N ASP A 51 -7.10 -9.80 0.50
CA ASP A 51 -6.98 -11.19 0.94
C ASP A 51 -6.75 -12.12 -0.26
N TYR A 52 -6.16 -13.27 -0.03
CA TYR A 52 -5.96 -14.30 -1.06
C TYR A 52 -7.29 -14.86 -1.61
N ASP A 53 -8.41 -14.61 -0.92
CA ASP A 53 -9.76 -14.96 -1.34
C ASP A 53 -10.75 -13.81 -1.12
N THR A 54 -11.90 -13.89 -1.78
CA THR A 54 -12.91 -12.83 -1.77
C THR A 54 -13.92 -12.92 -0.61
N GLY A 55 -13.82 -13.93 0.26
CA GLY A 55 -14.85 -14.30 1.22
C GLY A 55 -15.19 -13.25 2.28
N ARG A 56 -14.27 -12.31 2.58
CA ARG A 56 -14.52 -11.24 3.56
C ARG A 56 -15.25 -10.04 2.94
N VAL A 57 -15.06 -9.79 1.66
CA VAL A 57 -15.52 -8.55 1.01
C VAL A 57 -16.53 -8.78 -0.12
N ALA A 58 -16.82 -10.03 -0.49
CA ALA A 58 -17.72 -10.35 -1.59
C ALA A 58 -18.88 -11.24 -1.13
N ASP A 59 -19.90 -11.29 -1.97
CA ASP A 59 -21.08 -12.15 -1.82
C ASP A 59 -20.79 -13.65 -2.05
N ARG A 60 -19.62 -13.96 -2.65
CA ARG A 60 -19.17 -15.33 -2.93
C ARG A 60 -17.66 -15.45 -2.69
N LYS A 61 -17.25 -16.59 -2.11
CA LYS A 61 -15.84 -16.90 -1.86
C LYS A 61 -15.18 -17.54 -3.09
N LEU A 62 -14.14 -16.88 -3.63
CA LEU A 62 -13.26 -17.38 -4.68
C LEU A 62 -11.81 -17.18 -4.25
N ILE A 63 -10.93 -18.12 -4.60
CA ILE A 63 -9.47 -17.96 -4.46
C ILE A 63 -8.97 -17.18 -5.67
N VAL A 64 -8.33 -16.02 -5.43
CA VAL A 64 -7.96 -15.07 -6.50
C VAL A 64 -7.02 -15.70 -7.53
N ALA A 65 -5.97 -16.39 -7.06
CA ALA A 65 -4.98 -17.03 -7.94
C ALA A 65 -5.53 -18.23 -8.73
N GLU A 66 -6.69 -18.77 -8.35
CA GLU A 66 -7.35 -19.90 -9.03
C GLU A 66 -8.53 -19.45 -9.91
N SER A 67 -8.88 -18.16 -9.88
CA SER A 67 -10.03 -17.58 -10.59
C SER A 67 -9.59 -16.73 -11.77
N ASN A 68 -10.37 -16.78 -12.85
CA ASN A 68 -10.19 -15.86 -13.97
C ASN A 68 -10.75 -14.48 -13.63
N TRP A 69 -10.20 -13.45 -14.24
CA TRP A 69 -10.68 -12.08 -14.06
C TRP A 69 -12.21 -11.93 -14.22
N ARG A 70 -12.81 -12.57 -15.21
CA ARG A 70 -14.27 -12.49 -15.45
C ARG A 70 -15.11 -12.97 -14.27
N GLU A 71 -14.64 -13.96 -13.53
CA GLU A 71 -15.32 -14.48 -12.34
C GLU A 71 -15.24 -13.46 -11.20
N LEU A 72 -14.07 -12.88 -10.96
CA LEU A 72 -13.86 -11.84 -9.93
C LEU A 72 -14.63 -10.56 -10.25
N ALA A 73 -14.65 -10.13 -11.52
CA ALA A 73 -15.37 -8.93 -11.96
C ALA A 73 -16.91 -9.06 -11.83
N SER A 74 -17.44 -10.28 -11.67
CA SER A 74 -18.87 -10.51 -11.47
C SER A 74 -19.33 -10.40 -10.00
N LEU A 75 -18.39 -10.24 -9.06
CA LEU A 75 -18.68 -10.18 -7.64
C LEU A 75 -19.10 -8.76 -7.22
N ASP A 76 -19.99 -8.69 -6.23
CA ASP A 76 -20.26 -7.46 -5.48
C ASP A 76 -19.31 -7.39 -4.27
N VAL A 77 -18.31 -6.53 -4.33
CA VAL A 77 -17.37 -6.26 -3.23
C VAL A 77 -17.69 -4.98 -2.46
N GLY A 78 -18.85 -4.40 -2.70
CA GLY A 78 -19.29 -3.15 -2.05
C GLY A 78 -20.41 -3.35 -1.04
N GLY A 79 -21.36 -4.24 -1.31
CA GLY A 79 -22.57 -4.43 -0.53
C GLY A 79 -22.34 -4.75 0.95
N TRP A 80 -21.26 -5.42 1.30
CA TRP A 80 -20.86 -5.72 2.68
C TRP A 80 -20.60 -4.46 3.52
N LYS A 81 -20.11 -3.38 2.89
CA LYS A 81 -19.81 -2.12 3.58
C LYS A 81 -21.08 -1.30 3.87
N ALA A 82 -21.93 -1.16 2.86
CA ALA A 82 -23.27 -0.56 2.97
C ALA A 82 -24.04 -0.75 1.64
N SER A 83 -25.38 -0.77 1.72
CA SER A 83 -26.24 -0.98 0.54
C SER A 83 -26.03 0.03 -0.59
N LYS A 84 -25.65 1.26 -0.28
CA LYS A 84 -25.31 2.28 -1.30
C LYS A 84 -24.11 1.93 -2.17
N TRP A 85 -23.30 0.96 -1.75
CA TRP A 85 -22.13 0.48 -2.47
C TRP A 85 -22.37 -0.87 -3.16
N SER A 86 -23.60 -1.39 -3.11
CA SER A 86 -23.93 -2.65 -3.82
C SER A 86 -23.65 -2.53 -5.31
N GLY A 87 -23.02 -3.57 -5.85
CA GLY A 87 -22.64 -3.64 -7.26
C GLY A 87 -21.25 -3.05 -7.57
N GLU A 88 -20.47 -2.62 -6.58
CA GLU A 88 -19.05 -2.28 -6.79
C GLU A 88 -18.28 -3.56 -7.17
N PRO A 89 -17.63 -3.62 -8.34
CA PRO A 89 -16.82 -4.76 -8.73
C PRO A 89 -15.41 -4.68 -8.15
N VAL A 90 -14.68 -5.79 -8.16
CA VAL A 90 -13.22 -5.80 -7.95
C VAL A 90 -12.57 -5.01 -9.09
N PRO A 91 -11.78 -3.96 -8.88
CA PRO A 91 -11.08 -3.27 -9.96
C PRO A 91 -9.80 -3.98 -10.37
N THR A 92 -9.34 -3.78 -11.60
CA THR A 92 -7.98 -4.11 -12.00
C THR A 92 -7.01 -2.97 -11.69
N LEU A 93 -5.74 -3.29 -11.52
CA LEU A 93 -4.69 -2.28 -11.43
C LEU A 93 -4.64 -1.40 -12.71
N ARG A 94 -4.89 -1.99 -13.87
CA ARG A 94 -5.00 -1.28 -15.15
C ARG A 94 -6.09 -0.20 -15.11
N ALA A 95 -7.28 -0.54 -14.60
CA ALA A 95 -8.38 0.40 -14.46
C ALA A 95 -8.06 1.51 -13.46
N LEU A 96 -7.39 1.19 -12.35
CA LEU A 96 -6.96 2.17 -11.36
C LEU A 96 -5.92 3.14 -11.96
N LEU A 97 -4.88 2.63 -12.62
CA LEU A 97 -3.85 3.44 -13.28
C LEU A 97 -4.41 4.38 -14.35
N ALA A 98 -5.45 3.95 -15.06
CA ALA A 98 -6.13 4.78 -16.06
C ALA A 98 -7.00 5.90 -15.44
N ALA A 99 -7.47 5.72 -14.21
CA ALA A 99 -8.41 6.64 -13.56
C ALA A 99 -7.77 7.62 -12.57
N ILE A 100 -6.64 7.24 -11.97
CA ILE A 100 -5.99 8.04 -10.92
C ILE A 100 -5.41 9.34 -11.51
N PRO A 101 -5.61 10.53 -10.87
CA PRO A 101 -5.07 11.80 -11.34
C PRO A 101 -3.52 11.78 -11.45
N GLU A 102 -2.98 12.52 -12.42
CA GLU A 102 -1.53 12.54 -12.72
C GLU A 102 -0.67 12.92 -11.50
N ASN A 103 -1.12 13.86 -10.69
CA ASN A 103 -0.37 14.35 -9.52
C ASN A 103 -0.59 13.52 -8.25
N THR A 104 -1.23 12.37 -8.34
CA THR A 104 -1.52 11.49 -7.21
C THR A 104 -0.54 10.32 -7.19
N VAL A 105 0.11 10.09 -6.06
CA VAL A 105 0.98 8.93 -5.88
C VAL A 105 0.13 7.66 -5.78
N LEU A 106 0.52 6.60 -6.47
CA LEU A 106 -0.05 5.28 -6.30
C LEU A 106 0.96 4.38 -5.59
N VAL A 107 0.56 3.89 -4.41
CA VAL A 107 1.29 2.87 -3.66
C VAL A 107 0.64 1.51 -3.95
N ILE A 108 1.43 0.54 -4.43
CA ILE A 108 0.96 -0.77 -4.88
C ILE A 108 1.57 -1.84 -3.97
N GLU A 109 0.76 -2.48 -3.12
CA GLU A 109 1.23 -3.60 -2.31
C GLU A 109 1.08 -4.92 -3.04
N LEU A 110 2.20 -5.62 -3.24
CA LEU A 110 2.21 -6.98 -3.80
C LEU A 110 1.86 -7.98 -2.70
N LYS A 111 0.73 -8.69 -2.86
CA LYS A 111 0.23 -9.73 -1.94
C LYS A 111 0.50 -11.15 -2.44
N CYS A 112 1.22 -11.29 -3.55
CA CYS A 112 1.58 -12.57 -4.18
C CYS A 112 3.07 -12.59 -4.54
N GLY A 113 3.56 -13.75 -4.96
CA GLY A 113 4.97 -14.00 -5.23
C GLY A 113 5.52 -13.26 -6.46
N PRO A 114 6.78 -13.57 -6.84
CA PRO A 114 7.48 -12.84 -7.92
C PRO A 114 6.83 -12.99 -9.30
N GLU A 115 5.90 -13.94 -9.47
CA GLU A 115 5.14 -14.13 -10.71
C GLU A 115 4.32 -12.92 -11.14
N VAL A 116 3.96 -12.02 -10.21
CA VAL A 116 3.22 -10.79 -10.49
C VAL A 116 4.09 -9.72 -11.16
N VAL A 117 5.41 -9.81 -11.04
CA VAL A 117 6.31 -8.70 -11.42
C VAL A 117 6.32 -8.45 -12.93
N ALA A 118 6.34 -9.49 -13.76
CA ALA A 118 6.30 -9.32 -15.21
C ALA A 118 4.97 -8.70 -15.69
N PRO A 119 3.78 -9.22 -15.29
CA PRO A 119 2.50 -8.54 -15.57
C PRO A 119 2.42 -7.11 -15.03
N LEU A 120 2.96 -6.85 -13.83
CA LEU A 120 3.00 -5.49 -13.26
C LEU A 120 3.80 -4.54 -14.14
N ALA A 121 4.99 -4.97 -14.59
CA ALA A 121 5.83 -4.17 -15.45
C ALA A 121 5.12 -3.81 -16.77
N GLU A 122 4.40 -4.74 -17.40
CA GLU A 122 3.61 -4.52 -18.59
C GLU A 122 2.48 -3.50 -18.36
N VAL A 123 1.72 -3.66 -17.28
CA VAL A 123 0.61 -2.75 -16.93
C VAL A 123 1.12 -1.32 -16.64
N ILE A 124 2.27 -1.18 -15.98
CA ILE A 124 2.91 0.12 -15.73
C ILE A 124 3.34 0.76 -17.08
N ASP A 125 3.99 0.01 -17.96
CA ASP A 125 4.43 0.54 -19.26
C ASP A 125 3.25 1.01 -20.13
N GLU A 126 2.18 0.24 -20.19
CA GLU A 126 0.98 0.59 -20.91
C GLU A 126 0.28 1.83 -20.36
N SER A 127 0.35 2.05 -19.06
CA SER A 127 -0.26 3.21 -18.39
C SER A 127 0.41 4.53 -18.78
N ARG A 128 1.67 4.50 -19.23
CA ARG A 128 2.52 5.65 -19.54
C ARG A 128 2.64 6.67 -18.38
N ARG A 129 2.36 6.24 -17.16
CA ARG A 129 2.51 7.10 -15.99
C ARG A 129 3.98 7.35 -15.67
N ASP A 130 4.23 8.51 -15.09
CA ASP A 130 5.53 8.83 -14.52
C ASP A 130 5.83 7.83 -13.39
N GLN A 131 6.95 7.11 -13.51
CA GLN A 131 7.38 6.13 -12.50
C GLN A 131 7.65 6.78 -11.14
N ASP A 132 7.98 8.06 -11.09
CA ASP A 132 8.15 8.82 -9.85
C ASP A 132 6.85 8.99 -9.06
N SER A 133 5.69 8.80 -9.72
CA SER A 133 4.38 8.75 -9.07
C SER A 133 3.98 7.37 -8.55
N LEU A 134 4.82 6.36 -8.72
CA LEU A 134 4.56 4.98 -8.32
C LEU A 134 5.51 4.54 -7.20
N VAL A 135 4.97 3.79 -6.24
CA VAL A 135 5.75 3.12 -5.19
C VAL A 135 5.22 1.69 -5.06
N VAL A 136 6.10 0.70 -5.15
CA VAL A 136 5.72 -0.70 -4.92
C VAL A 136 6.16 -1.11 -3.52
N ILE A 137 5.28 -1.75 -2.78
CA ILE A 137 5.58 -2.22 -1.42
C ILE A 137 5.24 -3.71 -1.29
N SER A 138 5.97 -4.43 -0.44
CA SER A 138 5.66 -5.84 -0.15
C SER A 138 6.33 -6.32 1.14
N PHE A 139 5.68 -7.28 1.80
CA PHE A 139 6.31 -8.15 2.81
C PHE A 139 7.18 -9.24 2.19
N MET A 140 6.90 -9.60 0.92
CA MET A 140 7.56 -10.70 0.21
C MET A 140 8.88 -10.22 -0.41
N GLU A 141 9.99 -10.63 0.21
CA GLU A 141 11.34 -10.26 -0.25
C GLU A 141 11.61 -10.71 -1.69
N ASP A 142 11.18 -11.93 -2.05
CA ASP A 142 11.40 -12.50 -3.39
C ASP A 142 10.73 -11.65 -4.49
N SER A 143 9.53 -11.10 -4.21
CA SER A 143 8.83 -10.20 -5.13
C SER A 143 9.58 -8.88 -5.31
N LEU A 144 10.18 -8.34 -4.22
CA LEU A 144 11.00 -7.13 -4.29
C LEU A 144 12.34 -7.36 -5.01
N ILE A 145 12.98 -8.51 -4.79
CA ILE A 145 14.21 -8.90 -5.51
C ILE A 145 13.94 -8.97 -7.00
N GLU A 146 12.86 -9.66 -7.40
CA GLU A 146 12.49 -9.75 -8.81
C GLU A 146 12.09 -8.39 -9.39
N LEU A 147 11.36 -7.56 -8.61
CA LEU A 147 11.02 -6.20 -9.02
C LEU A 147 12.27 -5.37 -9.33
N LYS A 148 13.26 -5.38 -8.43
CA LYS A 148 14.51 -4.63 -8.63
C LYS A 148 15.36 -5.18 -9.78
N ARG A 149 15.26 -6.49 -10.06
CA ARG A 149 15.89 -7.09 -11.24
C ARG A 149 15.28 -6.58 -12.56
N VAL A 150 13.94 -6.47 -12.62
CA VAL A 150 13.18 -6.08 -13.83
C VAL A 150 13.08 -4.55 -13.96
N ARG A 151 12.89 -3.86 -12.82
CA ARG A 151 12.64 -2.42 -12.73
C ARG A 151 13.52 -1.75 -11.65
N PRO A 152 14.84 -1.67 -11.85
CA PRO A 152 15.77 -1.19 -10.81
C PRO A 152 15.47 0.23 -10.32
N ASN A 153 14.89 1.08 -11.17
CA ASN A 153 14.58 2.48 -10.86
C ASN A 153 13.16 2.68 -10.28
N LEU A 154 12.30 1.65 -10.29
CA LEU A 154 10.98 1.77 -9.69
C LEU A 154 11.10 1.78 -8.18
N ARG A 155 10.56 2.85 -7.56
CA ARG A 155 10.63 3.04 -6.10
C ARG A 155 9.92 1.91 -5.38
N SER A 156 10.59 1.31 -4.40
CA SER A 156 10.02 0.19 -3.65
C SER A 156 10.41 0.19 -2.18
N TYR A 157 9.52 -0.30 -1.31
CA TYR A 157 9.78 -0.43 0.13
C TYR A 157 9.51 -1.85 0.59
N TRP A 158 10.35 -2.32 1.52
CA TRP A 158 10.10 -3.56 2.23
C TRP A 158 9.19 -3.31 3.42
N LEU A 159 8.17 -4.16 3.61
CA LEU A 159 7.23 -4.11 4.71
C LEU A 159 7.60 -5.11 5.80
N SER A 160 7.51 -4.69 7.06
CA SER A 160 7.59 -5.60 8.20
C SER A 160 6.79 -5.07 9.38
N ASP A 161 6.20 -5.99 10.15
CA ASP A 161 5.74 -5.72 11.49
C ASP A 161 6.93 -5.43 12.42
N LEU A 162 6.68 -4.67 13.47
CA LEU A 162 7.68 -4.32 14.48
C LEU A 162 7.20 -4.79 15.86
N ASP A 163 7.76 -5.90 16.31
CA ASP A 163 7.42 -6.50 17.60
C ASP A 163 8.24 -5.89 18.74
N VAL A 164 7.59 -5.20 19.65
CA VAL A 164 8.22 -4.69 20.89
C VAL A 164 8.30 -5.83 21.91
N GLN A 165 9.51 -6.21 22.26
CA GLN A 165 9.80 -7.28 23.20
C GLN A 165 9.63 -6.82 24.68
N LYS A 166 9.54 -7.77 25.60
CA LYS A 166 9.39 -7.47 27.05
C LYS A 166 10.53 -6.66 27.66
N ASP A 167 11.72 -6.73 27.08
CA ASP A 167 12.91 -5.98 27.48
C ASP A 167 13.00 -4.60 26.79
N GLY A 168 11.99 -4.22 26.00
CA GLY A 168 11.93 -2.96 25.27
C GLY A 168 12.69 -2.97 23.94
N SER A 169 13.35 -4.08 23.57
CA SER A 169 13.93 -4.21 22.22
C SER A 169 12.85 -4.39 21.16
N VAL A 170 13.17 -4.03 19.91
CA VAL A 170 12.26 -4.13 18.77
C VAL A 170 12.80 -5.15 17.78
N LYS A 171 11.92 -6.01 17.25
CA LYS A 171 12.25 -6.97 16.20
C LYS A 171 11.38 -6.75 14.96
N PRO A 172 12.01 -6.73 13.74
CA PRO A 172 13.46 -6.74 13.53
C PRO A 172 14.15 -5.50 14.13
N SER A 173 15.41 -5.64 14.54
CA SER A 173 16.23 -4.52 15.03
C SER A 173 16.55 -3.53 13.91
N ILE A 174 16.98 -2.32 14.24
CA ILE A 174 17.39 -1.30 13.25
C ILE A 174 18.49 -1.85 12.33
N GLU A 175 19.47 -2.58 12.87
CA GLU A 175 20.55 -3.17 12.09
C GLU A 175 20.03 -4.24 11.11
N GLU A 176 19.12 -5.12 11.56
CA GLU A 176 18.46 -6.12 10.71
C GLU A 176 17.63 -5.45 9.60
N ILE A 177 16.89 -4.37 9.92
CA ILE A 177 16.14 -3.60 8.92
C ILE A 177 17.11 -3.03 7.86
N LEU A 178 18.12 -2.28 8.27
CA LEU A 178 19.08 -1.66 7.35
C LEU A 178 19.79 -2.70 6.48
N GLY A 179 20.21 -3.84 7.08
CA GLY A 179 20.84 -4.94 6.34
C GLY A 179 19.90 -5.56 5.31
N THR A 180 18.60 -5.68 5.62
CA THR A 180 17.60 -6.18 4.68
C THR A 180 17.38 -5.19 3.53
N LEU A 181 17.23 -3.88 3.81
CA LEU A 181 17.06 -2.86 2.78
C LEU A 181 18.27 -2.82 1.82
N ASP A 182 19.49 -2.84 2.37
CA ASP A 182 20.74 -2.88 1.59
C ASP A 182 20.77 -4.14 0.69
N ARG A 183 20.41 -5.32 1.22
CA ARG A 183 20.37 -6.59 0.49
C ARG A 183 19.32 -6.63 -0.63
N LEU A 184 18.13 -6.08 -0.36
CA LEU A 184 17.04 -6.04 -1.34
C LEU A 184 17.22 -4.95 -2.40
N GLY A 185 18.06 -3.94 -2.13
CA GLY A 185 18.25 -2.78 -3.01
C GLY A 185 17.01 -1.89 -3.12
N VAL A 186 16.14 -1.90 -2.10
CA VAL A 186 14.91 -1.09 -2.06
C VAL A 186 15.17 0.30 -1.52
N ASP A 187 14.21 1.20 -1.70
CA ASP A 187 14.37 2.64 -1.45
C ASP A 187 13.81 3.07 -0.07
N GLY A 188 13.21 2.13 0.67
CA GLY A 188 12.63 2.47 1.96
C GLY A 188 12.05 1.29 2.73
N PHE A 189 11.53 1.61 3.88
CA PHE A 189 10.90 0.72 4.84
C PHE A 189 9.45 1.12 5.10
N GLY A 190 8.56 0.16 5.24
CA GLY A 190 7.19 0.36 5.69
C GLY A 190 6.94 -0.44 6.97
N GLY A 191 6.60 0.24 8.07
CA GLY A 191 6.37 -0.39 9.36
C GLY A 191 4.99 -0.14 9.93
N GLN A 192 4.47 -1.12 10.68
CA GLN A 192 3.23 -0.98 11.43
C GLN A 192 3.35 0.13 12.48
N SER A 193 2.30 0.97 12.59
CA SER A 193 2.21 2.02 13.60
C SER A 193 2.27 1.44 15.02
N GLY A 194 3.04 2.07 15.90
CA GLY A 194 3.23 1.63 17.26
C GLY A 194 4.56 2.11 17.85
N GLU A 195 4.90 1.61 19.03
CA GLU A 195 6.11 2.00 19.79
C GLU A 195 7.41 1.64 19.06
N GLY A 196 7.38 0.62 18.19
CA GLY A 196 8.53 0.24 17.34
C GLY A 196 8.97 1.35 16.38
N ILE A 197 8.02 2.21 15.94
CA ILE A 197 8.34 3.40 15.15
C ILE A 197 8.78 4.51 16.10
N ASN A 198 10.08 4.73 16.20
CA ASN A 198 10.68 5.70 17.13
C ASN A 198 11.72 6.58 16.45
N GLN A 199 12.23 7.60 17.15
CA GLN A 199 13.20 8.56 16.62
C GLN A 199 14.48 7.88 16.13
N SER A 200 14.98 6.85 16.87
CA SER A 200 16.21 6.16 16.49
C SER A 200 16.08 5.44 15.14
N LEU A 201 14.94 4.80 14.88
CA LEU A 201 14.65 4.16 13.59
C LEU A 201 14.60 5.21 12.47
N VAL A 202 13.89 6.33 12.69
CA VAL A 202 13.77 7.42 11.71
C VAL A 202 15.15 7.99 11.37
N ASP A 203 15.98 8.28 12.39
CA ASP A 203 17.30 8.85 12.18
C ASP A 203 18.24 7.88 11.45
N ALA A 204 18.18 6.59 11.77
CA ALA A 204 18.99 5.56 11.14
C ALA A 204 18.63 5.40 9.64
N LEU A 205 17.33 5.35 9.31
CA LEU A 205 16.86 5.27 7.92
C LEU A 205 17.26 6.52 7.14
N LYS A 206 17.02 7.71 7.69
CA LYS A 206 17.41 8.99 7.06
C LYS A 206 18.91 9.11 6.81
N ALA A 207 19.74 8.66 7.75
CA ALA A 207 21.19 8.68 7.60
C ALA A 207 21.69 7.85 6.41
N LYS A 208 20.90 6.83 6.02
CA LYS A 208 21.15 5.98 4.86
C LYS A 208 20.40 6.41 3.59
N GLY A 209 19.55 7.44 3.66
CA GLY A 209 18.74 7.91 2.54
C GLY A 209 17.47 7.11 2.30
N TYR A 210 17.07 6.22 3.22
CA TYR A 210 15.84 5.43 3.11
C TYR A 210 14.60 6.22 3.53
N ALA A 211 13.51 6.05 2.79
CA ALA A 211 12.20 6.55 3.19
C ALA A 211 11.57 5.66 4.28
N LEU A 212 10.68 6.24 5.09
CA LEU A 212 9.86 5.51 6.04
C LEU A 212 8.38 5.82 5.80
N ASN A 213 7.60 4.79 5.46
CA ASN A 213 6.13 4.80 5.47
C ASN A 213 5.62 4.12 6.74
N VAL A 214 4.57 4.66 7.36
CA VAL A 214 3.96 4.06 8.56
C VAL A 214 2.48 3.78 8.31
N TRP A 215 2.05 2.54 8.56
CA TRP A 215 0.69 2.03 8.39
C TRP A 215 0.22 1.26 9.63
N THR A 216 -1.06 1.31 10.05
CA THR A 216 -2.06 2.25 9.60
C THR A 216 -2.21 3.35 10.65
N VAL A 217 -2.18 4.61 10.22
CA VAL A 217 -2.21 5.79 11.12
C VAL A 217 -3.59 6.44 11.03
N ASP A 218 -4.50 6.02 11.91
CA ASP A 218 -5.91 6.47 11.92
C ASP A 218 -6.23 7.43 13.07
N HIS A 219 -5.36 7.53 14.08
CA HIS A 219 -5.56 8.37 15.27
C HIS A 219 -4.77 9.67 15.17
N ALA A 220 -5.43 10.79 15.49
CA ALA A 220 -4.84 12.12 15.41
C ALA A 220 -3.55 12.30 16.23
N GLU A 221 -3.48 11.71 17.43
CA GLU A 221 -2.27 11.77 18.26
C GLU A 221 -1.09 11.05 17.61
N GLU A 222 -1.36 9.89 16.99
CA GLU A 222 -0.36 9.11 16.29
C GLU A 222 0.11 9.85 15.04
N ALA A 223 -0.79 10.45 14.27
CA ALA A 223 -0.41 11.29 13.12
C ALA A 223 0.52 12.44 13.54
N ARG A 224 0.19 13.16 14.64
CA ARG A 224 1.06 14.20 15.19
C ARG A 224 2.40 13.64 15.68
N ARG A 225 2.42 12.44 16.26
CA ARG A 225 3.66 11.76 16.66
C ARG A 225 4.53 11.47 15.44
N MET A 226 3.96 10.92 14.36
CA MET A 226 4.68 10.67 13.10
C MET A 226 5.27 11.97 12.50
N LYS A 227 4.49 13.06 12.53
CA LYS A 227 4.98 14.39 12.11
C LYS A 227 6.19 14.84 12.95
N ARG A 228 6.10 14.70 14.30
CA ARG A 228 7.19 15.13 15.21
C ARG A 228 8.48 14.37 14.97
N ILE A 229 8.43 13.05 14.85
CA ILE A 229 9.62 12.22 14.61
C ILE A 229 10.09 12.29 13.14
N GLY A 230 9.25 12.81 12.24
CA GLY A 230 9.62 13.14 10.88
C GLY A 230 9.65 11.96 9.92
N VAL A 231 8.67 11.06 9.96
CA VAL A 231 8.51 10.00 8.94
C VAL A 231 8.25 10.60 7.56
N SER A 232 8.53 9.85 6.49
CA SER A 232 8.36 10.33 5.11
C SER A 232 6.90 10.36 4.69
N SER A 233 6.13 9.34 5.07
CA SER A 233 4.72 9.21 4.74
C SER A 233 3.98 8.36 5.77
N VAL A 234 2.65 8.51 5.78
CA VAL A 234 1.72 7.69 6.55
C VAL A 234 0.60 7.18 5.66
N THR A 235 0.13 5.98 5.91
CA THR A 235 -1.00 5.35 5.23
C THR A 235 -2.18 5.25 6.21
N SER A 236 -3.38 5.73 5.82
CA SER A 236 -4.54 5.87 6.72
C SER A 236 -5.84 5.45 6.05
N ASN A 237 -6.72 4.79 6.83
CA ASN A 237 -8.10 4.48 6.42
C ASN A 237 -8.97 5.74 6.34
N ASN A 238 -8.58 6.83 7.05
CA ASN A 238 -9.28 8.11 7.05
C ASN A 238 -8.30 9.25 6.71
N PRO A 239 -7.87 9.36 5.44
CA PRO A 239 -6.82 10.31 5.05
C PRO A 239 -7.19 11.76 5.38
N ARG A 240 -8.47 12.15 5.29
CA ARG A 240 -8.92 13.50 5.62
C ARG A 240 -8.67 13.86 7.09
N ALA A 241 -9.09 12.98 8.01
CA ALA A 241 -8.87 13.22 9.44
C ALA A 241 -7.38 13.23 9.80
N THR A 242 -6.58 12.40 9.13
CA THR A 242 -5.13 12.36 9.32
C THR A 242 -4.48 13.65 8.83
N MET A 243 -4.85 14.18 7.67
CA MET A 243 -4.36 15.48 7.18
C MET A 243 -4.74 16.62 8.12
N ASP A 244 -6.02 16.70 8.54
CA ASP A 244 -6.47 17.72 9.50
C ASP A 244 -5.65 17.68 10.80
N ALA A 245 -5.30 16.50 11.30
CA ALA A 245 -4.46 16.34 12.48
C ALA A 245 -2.99 16.77 12.26
N LEU A 246 -2.49 16.68 11.03
CA LEU A 246 -1.14 17.09 10.66
C LEU A 246 -1.01 18.60 10.39
N GLU A 247 -2.11 19.29 10.08
CA GLU A 247 -2.14 20.72 9.83
C GLU A 247 -2.28 21.54 11.14
N GLY A 248 -2.94 20.98 12.15
CA GLY A 248 -3.09 21.58 13.49
C GLY A 248 -1.91 21.26 14.40
#